data_596d2b904c09d5cc6be4c69c09eccd87
#
_entry.id   596d2b904c09d5cc6be4c69c09eccd87
#
_cell.length_a   1.000
_cell.length_b   1.000
_cell.length_c   1.000
_cell.angle_alpha   90.00
_cell.angle_beta   90.00
_cell.angle_gamma   90.00
#
_symmetry.space_group_name_H-M   'P 1'
#
loop_
_entity.id
_entity.type
_entity.pdbx_description
1 polymer ?
#
loop_
_entity_poly.entity_id
_entity_poly.type
_entity_poly.pdbx_seq_one_letter_code
_entity_poly.pdbx_strand_id
1 'polypeptide(L)'
;MRKVIFVCAAVAGFTSAAAASELGIASYYQNSHHSGLIAAHKTLPFGTKVKVFNLDNGRSAILKIVDRGPFIRGRVIDVSLAAASALGFRQAGLAHVRIQRV
;
A
#
# COMPACT_ATOMS: atom_id res chain seq x y z
N MET A 1 -2.63 -31.56 30.55
CA MET A 1 -2.52 -31.11 30.02
C MET A 1 -2.77 -30.25 29.50
N ARG A 2 -2.89 -30.01 29.72
CA ARG A 2 -2.94 -29.35 29.12
C ARG A 2 -2.81 -28.42 28.57
N LYS A 3 -2.59 -28.08 28.70
CA LYS A 3 -2.23 -27.14 28.20
C LYS A 3 -2.06 -26.46 27.31
N VAL A 4 -1.88 -26.57 27.21
CA VAL A 4 -1.49 -26.06 26.28
C VAL A 4 -2.20 -25.39 25.59
N ILE A 5 -2.71 -25.32 25.67
CA ILE A 5 -3.23 -24.78 24.96
C ILE A 5 -3.37 -23.56 24.81
N PHE A 6 -3.25 -23.21 25.16
CA PHE A 6 -3.32 -22.12 24.97
C PHE A 6 -2.84 -21.36 24.34
N VAL A 7 -2.51 -21.36 24.56
CA VAL A 7 -1.61 -20.72 24.15
C VAL A 7 -1.64 -20.15 22.88
N CYS A 8 -1.77 -20.56 22.17
CA CYS A 8 -1.79 -20.16 20.90
C CYS A 8 -2.64 -19.02 20.62
N ALA A 9 -3.58 -18.83 21.39
CA ALA A 9 -4.49 -17.77 21.12
C ALA A 9 -3.86 -16.43 21.06
N ALA A 10 -2.99 -16.19 21.95
CA ALA A 10 -2.35 -14.91 21.98
C ALA A 10 -1.63 -14.60 20.72
N VAL A 11 -1.04 -15.58 20.17
CA VAL A 11 -0.29 -15.41 18.97
C VAL A 11 -1.16 -14.92 17.86
N ALA A 12 -2.34 -15.43 17.79
CA ALA A 12 -3.20 -15.08 16.71
C ALA A 12 -3.49 -13.59 16.65
N GLY A 13 -3.64 -12.99 17.78
CA GLY A 13 -4.01 -11.58 17.80
C GLY A 13 -3.02 -10.69 17.13
N PHE A 14 -1.78 -10.78 17.49
CA PHE A 14 -0.85 -9.83 16.90
C PHE A 14 -0.48 -10.23 15.49
N THR A 15 -0.63 -11.47 15.16
CA THR A 15 -0.37 -11.87 13.79
C THR A 15 -1.31 -11.21 12.82
N SER A 16 -2.56 -11.07 13.17
CA SER A 16 -3.51 -10.45 12.26
C SER A 16 -3.16 -9.00 11.99
N ALA A 17 -2.68 -8.27 12.97
CA ALA A 17 -2.28 -6.91 12.74
C ALA A 17 -1.10 -6.83 11.78
N ALA A 18 -0.14 -7.70 11.97
CA ALA A 18 1.04 -7.69 11.12
C ALA A 18 0.71 -8.09 9.69
N ALA A 19 -0.30 -8.91 9.52
CA ALA A 19 -0.65 -9.40 8.21
C ALA A 19 -1.59 -8.48 7.44
N ALA A 20 -2.04 -7.39 8.05
CA ALA A 20 -2.99 -6.52 7.38
C ALA A 20 -2.39 -5.94 6.10
N SER A 21 -3.13 -6.05 5.03
CA SER A 21 -2.75 -5.49 3.75
C SER A 21 -4.02 -5.14 2.98
N GLU A 22 -3.87 -4.35 1.93
CA GLU A 22 -5.00 -3.90 1.13
C GLU A 22 -4.72 -4.21 -0.32
N LEU A 23 -5.70 -4.81 -0.99
CA LEU A 23 -5.64 -5.12 -2.41
C LEU A 23 -6.53 -4.16 -3.17
N GLY A 24 -6.09 -3.77 -4.35
CA GLY A 24 -6.90 -2.93 -5.22
C GLY A 24 -6.11 -2.42 -6.39
N ILE A 25 -6.63 -1.36 -6.99
CA ILE A 25 -6.05 -0.76 -8.18
C ILE A 25 -5.30 0.50 -7.80
N ALA A 26 -4.09 0.64 -8.31
CA ALA A 26 -3.30 1.85 -8.20
C ALA A 26 -3.41 2.64 -9.48
N SER A 27 -3.42 3.95 -9.34
CA SER A 27 -3.22 4.88 -10.45
C SER A 27 -2.13 5.85 -10.04
N TYR A 28 -1.81 6.81 -10.90
CA TYR A 28 -0.82 7.82 -10.51
C TYR A 28 -1.34 9.22 -10.82
N TYR A 29 -0.73 10.18 -10.15
CA TYR A 29 -1.12 11.58 -10.28
C TYR A 29 0.10 12.46 -10.13
N GLN A 30 -0.06 13.73 -10.48
CA GLN A 30 1.00 14.71 -10.32
C GLN A 30 0.74 15.54 -9.08
N ASN A 31 1.70 15.55 -8.16
CA ASN A 31 1.59 16.32 -6.93
C ASN A 31 2.52 17.52 -7.03
N SER A 32 1.97 18.73 -6.91
CA SER A 32 2.76 19.94 -7.04
C SER A 32 3.48 20.36 -5.77
N HIS A 33 3.16 19.73 -4.63
CA HIS A 33 3.71 20.11 -3.33
C HIS A 33 4.75 19.13 -2.81
N HIS A 34 4.76 17.91 -3.32
CA HIS A 34 5.67 16.86 -2.87
C HIS A 34 6.25 16.14 -4.07
N SER A 35 7.48 15.67 -3.93
CA SER A 35 8.13 14.92 -4.99
C SER A 35 8.69 13.62 -4.42
N GLY A 36 9.17 12.76 -5.32
CA GLY A 36 9.76 11.50 -4.96
C GLY A 36 8.74 10.39 -4.86
N LEU A 37 9.03 9.41 -4.03
CA LEU A 37 8.18 8.22 -3.89
C LEU A 37 7.10 8.49 -2.87
N ILE A 38 6.02 9.09 -3.32
CA ILE A 38 4.91 9.50 -2.48
C ILE A 38 3.60 9.01 -3.06
N ALA A 39 2.55 9.08 -2.24
CA ALA A 39 1.24 8.60 -2.66
C ALA A 39 0.12 9.26 -1.87
N ALA A 40 -1.08 9.15 -2.43
CA ALA A 40 -2.33 9.51 -1.77
C ALA A 40 -3.05 8.24 -1.34
N HIS A 41 -3.62 8.25 -0.14
CA HIS A 41 -4.41 7.15 0.40
C HIS A 41 -5.61 7.73 1.14
N LYS A 42 -6.71 6.97 1.17
CA LYS A 42 -7.97 7.48 1.73
C LYS A 42 -7.90 7.73 3.22
N THR A 43 -7.22 6.89 3.97
CA THR A 43 -7.32 6.91 5.43
C THR A 43 -6.00 6.86 6.19
N LEU A 44 -4.94 6.32 5.60
CA LEU A 44 -3.69 6.21 6.33
C LEU A 44 -3.15 7.58 6.71
N PRO A 45 -2.63 7.74 7.92
CA PRO A 45 -2.10 9.04 8.35
C PRO A 45 -1.00 9.54 7.44
N PHE A 46 -0.92 10.84 7.26
CA PHE A 46 0.17 11.45 6.51
C PHE A 46 1.49 11.11 7.19
N GLY A 47 2.49 10.78 6.38
CA GLY A 47 3.78 10.33 6.87
C GLY A 47 3.90 8.81 6.99
N THR A 48 2.80 8.09 6.87
CA THR A 48 2.84 6.63 6.90
C THR A 48 3.64 6.13 5.70
N LYS A 49 4.51 5.18 5.93
CA LYS A 49 5.22 4.51 4.84
C LYS A 49 4.56 3.18 4.55
N VAL A 50 4.37 2.92 3.27
CA VAL A 50 3.76 1.69 2.80
C VAL A 50 4.63 1.06 1.74
N LYS A 51 4.66 -0.25 1.72
CA LYS A 51 5.27 -0.98 0.63
C LYS A 51 4.17 -1.36 -0.33
N VAL A 52 4.31 -0.95 -1.58
CA VAL A 52 3.35 -1.23 -2.62
C VAL A 52 3.95 -2.29 -3.53
N PHE A 53 3.22 -3.37 -3.72
CA PHE A 53 3.61 -4.46 -4.60
C PHE A 53 2.76 -4.38 -5.86
N ASN A 54 3.40 -4.23 -7.00
CA ASN A 54 2.71 -4.31 -8.28
C ASN A 54 2.55 -5.79 -8.63
N LEU A 55 1.33 -6.28 -8.52
CA LEU A 55 1.06 -7.71 -8.72
C LEU A 55 1.12 -8.10 -10.18
N ASP A 56 1.10 -7.13 -11.09
CA ASP A 56 1.15 -7.42 -12.52
C ASP A 56 2.56 -7.72 -12.99
N ASN A 57 3.59 -7.22 -12.30
CA ASN A 57 4.98 -7.42 -12.73
C ASN A 57 5.94 -7.79 -11.61
N GLY A 58 5.48 -7.84 -10.37
CA GLY A 58 6.32 -8.25 -9.24
C GLY A 58 7.20 -7.16 -8.65
N ARG A 59 7.18 -5.95 -9.19
CA ARG A 59 7.96 -4.86 -8.63
C ARG A 59 7.35 -4.34 -7.34
N SER A 60 8.17 -3.73 -6.51
CA SER A 60 7.68 -3.10 -5.29
C SER A 60 8.47 -1.84 -4.99
N ALA A 61 7.89 -0.97 -4.18
CA ALA A 61 8.54 0.26 -3.75
C ALA A 61 7.92 0.71 -2.43
N ILE A 62 8.69 1.46 -1.65
CA ILE A 62 8.19 2.04 -0.40
C ILE A 62 7.85 3.48 -0.68
N LEU A 63 6.61 3.86 -0.36
CA LEU A 63 6.08 5.19 -0.61
C LEU A 63 5.62 5.82 0.69
N LYS A 64 5.65 7.15 0.73
CA LYS A 64 5.16 7.89 1.88
C LYS A 64 3.82 8.51 1.55
N ILE A 65 2.85 8.33 2.43
CA ILE A 65 1.51 8.90 2.25
C ILE A 65 1.56 10.38 2.59
N VAL A 66 1.17 11.23 1.63
CA VAL A 66 1.19 12.68 1.81
C VAL A 66 -0.12 13.35 1.38
N ASP A 67 -1.09 12.59 0.91
CA ASP A 67 -2.30 13.16 0.35
C ASP A 67 -3.48 12.23 0.54
N ARG A 68 -4.69 12.70 0.21
CA ARG A 68 -5.93 11.95 0.32
C ARG A 68 -6.47 11.58 -1.04
N GLY A 69 -7.08 10.41 -1.14
CA GLY A 69 -7.61 9.83 -2.36
C GLY A 69 -6.95 8.50 -2.59
N PRO A 70 -7.30 7.84 -3.67
CA PRO A 70 -8.32 8.17 -4.67
C PRO A 70 -9.73 7.88 -4.16
N PHE A 71 -10.72 8.50 -4.78
CA PHE A 71 -12.12 8.33 -4.36
C PHE A 71 -12.95 7.62 -5.42
N ILE A 72 -12.27 6.89 -6.29
CA ILE A 72 -12.92 6.08 -7.32
C ILE A 72 -12.99 4.65 -6.81
N ARG A 73 -14.16 4.04 -6.96
CA ARG A 73 -14.38 2.67 -6.48
C ARG A 73 -13.33 1.73 -7.07
N GLY A 74 -12.78 0.87 -6.22
CA GLY A 74 -11.78 -0.11 -6.62
C GLY A 74 -10.36 0.41 -6.61
N ARG A 75 -10.17 1.73 -6.55
CA ARG A 75 -8.83 2.30 -6.45
C ARG A 75 -8.46 2.51 -5.00
N VAL A 76 -7.27 2.11 -4.65
CA VAL A 76 -6.82 2.14 -3.24
C VAL A 76 -5.66 3.10 -3.03
N ILE A 77 -4.95 3.48 -4.08
CA ILE A 77 -3.80 4.36 -3.92
C ILE A 77 -3.52 5.09 -5.24
N ASP A 78 -3.17 6.36 -5.13
CA ASP A 78 -2.64 7.15 -6.25
C ASP A 78 -1.18 7.43 -5.94
N VAL A 79 -0.29 6.96 -6.79
CA VAL A 79 1.13 7.14 -6.56
C VAL A 79 1.68 8.28 -7.43
N SER A 80 2.84 8.79 -7.06
CA SER A 80 3.51 9.82 -7.85
C SER A 80 3.99 9.25 -9.19
N LEU A 81 4.32 10.14 -10.11
CA LEU A 81 4.90 9.72 -11.38
C LEU A 81 6.19 8.93 -11.17
N ALA A 82 7.04 9.38 -10.25
CA ALA A 82 8.27 8.67 -9.92
C ALA A 82 7.97 7.27 -9.41
N ALA A 83 6.96 7.13 -8.56
CA ALA A 83 6.57 5.83 -8.04
C ALA A 83 5.98 4.94 -9.12
N ALA A 84 5.18 5.50 -10.01
CA ALA A 84 4.63 4.72 -11.12
C ALA A 84 5.74 4.17 -12.00
N SER A 85 6.77 4.97 -12.23
CA SER A 85 7.94 4.52 -12.99
C SER A 85 8.69 3.41 -12.25
N ALA A 86 8.91 3.60 -10.95
CA ALA A 86 9.60 2.59 -10.13
C ALA A 86 8.81 1.29 -10.10
N LEU A 87 7.49 1.37 -10.05
CA LEU A 87 6.63 0.20 -10.02
C LEU A 87 6.34 -0.36 -11.41
N GLY A 88 6.78 0.33 -12.45
CA GLY A 88 6.70 -0.18 -13.82
C GLY A 88 5.34 -0.13 -14.46
N PHE A 89 4.43 0.77 -14.03
CA PHE A 89 3.13 0.82 -14.66
C PHE A 89 2.79 2.19 -15.27
N ARG A 90 3.80 3.01 -15.47
CA ARG A 90 3.55 4.35 -15.99
C ARG A 90 2.84 4.34 -17.34
N GLN A 91 3.19 3.40 -18.21
CA GLN A 91 2.54 3.29 -19.51
C GLN A 91 1.15 2.67 -19.42
N ALA A 92 1.01 1.66 -18.58
CA ALA A 92 -0.29 1.02 -18.41
C ALA A 92 -1.31 1.94 -17.75
N GLY A 93 -0.86 2.85 -16.90
CA GLY A 93 -1.72 3.79 -16.21
C GLY A 93 -2.36 3.27 -14.95
N LEU A 94 -2.61 1.99 -14.89
CA LEU A 94 -3.24 1.32 -13.75
C LEU A 94 -2.48 0.03 -13.45
N ALA A 95 -2.51 -0.39 -12.20
CA ALA A 95 -1.89 -1.64 -11.80
C ALA A 95 -2.68 -2.28 -10.67
N HIS A 96 -2.68 -3.60 -10.63
CA HIS A 96 -3.21 -4.33 -9.48
C HIS A 96 -2.11 -4.35 -8.43
N VAL A 97 -2.44 -3.89 -7.23
CA VAL A 97 -1.42 -3.75 -6.19
C VAL A 97 -1.89 -4.34 -4.87
N ARG A 98 -0.90 -4.63 -4.04
CA ARG A 98 -1.08 -4.92 -2.63
C ARG A 98 -0.30 -3.89 -1.83
N ILE A 99 -0.94 -3.29 -0.85
CA ILE A 99 -0.36 -2.27 0.00
C ILE A 99 -0.17 -2.84 1.39
N GLN A 100 0.99 -2.60 1.97
CA GLN A 100 1.33 -3.09 3.29
C GLN A 100 2.08 -2.00 4.05
N ARG A 101 1.65 -1.70 5.27
CA ARG A 101 2.39 -0.74 6.10
C ARG A 101 3.75 -1.31 6.44
N VAL A 102 4.71 -0.42 6.42
CA VAL A 102 6.09 -0.78 6.78
C VAL A 102 6.32 -0.63 8.26
#